data_63e254f4b2b228796a606bfd343899b2
#
_entry.id   63e254f4b2b228796a606bfd343899b2
#
_cell.length_a   1.000
_cell.length_b   1.000
_cell.length_c   1.000
_cell.angle_alpha   90.00
_cell.angle_beta   90.00
_cell.angle_gamma   90.00
#
_symmetry.space_group_name_H-M   'P 1'
#
loop_
_entity.id
_entity.type
_entity.pdbx_description
1 polymer ?
#
loop_
_entity_poly.entity_id
_entity_poly.type
_entity_poly.pdbx_seq_one_letter_code
_entity_poly.pdbx_strand_id
1 'polypeptide(L)'
;MNELDIRWTKFTFYKFVTDSNGKTYVMDTRTISNKLLEFGNLSSSISVDMIEIDPNNTAFEQKATLTKEFVGLTGAVQVFSTLTFRMITNFFETNPLYQQLFMKFFLFACSLFISFLLAKFYFYVYDKQAKENLPEQSKRYRATFKVHSQRRFSGYLFVAIIGALFLVFFNTNNGTEGAILVMNSLLSLVFFIVCLGMCPVNLYCRDQIFILESIKEI
;
A
#
# COMPACT_ATOMS: atom_id res chain seq x y z
N MET A 1 -4.86 -19.43 23.99
CA MET A 1 -4.74 -18.28 23.04
C MET A 1 -4.71 -18.89 21.64
N ASN A 2 -5.65 -18.55 20.78
CA ASN A 2 -5.63 -19.03 19.41
C ASN A 2 -4.53 -18.25 18.66
N GLU A 3 -3.36 -18.89 18.51
CA GLU A 3 -2.30 -18.34 17.66
C GLU A 3 -2.72 -18.49 16.20
N LEU A 4 -2.70 -17.39 15.47
CA LEU A 4 -2.87 -17.39 14.04
C LEU A 4 -1.49 -17.40 13.38
N ASP A 5 -1.26 -18.35 12.49
CA ASP A 5 -0.11 -18.32 11.58
C ASP A 5 -0.48 -17.47 10.37
N ILE A 6 0.15 -16.30 10.23
CA ILE A 6 -0.14 -15.34 9.16
C ILE A 6 1.05 -15.29 8.20
N ARG A 7 0.84 -15.67 6.94
CA ARG A 7 1.86 -15.71 5.88
C ARG A 7 1.54 -14.77 4.73
N TRP A 8 2.58 -14.36 4.04
CA TRP A 8 2.44 -13.57 2.82
C TRP A 8 1.90 -14.42 1.67
N THR A 9 1.09 -13.78 0.82
CA THR A 9 0.64 -14.35 -0.45
C THR A 9 1.29 -13.64 -1.63
N LYS A 10 1.12 -14.13 -2.85
CA LYS A 10 1.52 -13.42 -4.07
C LYS A 10 0.78 -12.11 -4.27
N PHE A 11 -0.40 -11.96 -3.68
CA PHE A 11 -1.19 -10.74 -3.73
C PHE A 11 -0.93 -9.89 -2.48
N THR A 12 -0.40 -8.70 -2.66
CA THR A 12 0.11 -7.84 -1.58
C THR A 12 -0.89 -7.58 -0.44
N PHE A 13 -2.20 -7.48 -0.78
CA PHE A 13 -3.25 -7.16 0.19
C PHE A 13 -3.90 -8.36 0.84
N TYR A 14 -3.56 -9.55 0.36
CA TYR A 14 -4.09 -10.78 0.90
C TYR A 14 -3.03 -11.47 1.74
N LYS A 15 -3.45 -12.07 2.84
CA LYS A 15 -2.58 -12.85 3.72
C LYS A 15 -3.19 -14.22 3.93
N PHE A 16 -2.37 -15.26 3.91
CA PHE A 16 -2.77 -16.55 4.44
C PHE A 16 -2.87 -16.49 5.95
N VAL A 17 -3.94 -17.04 6.48
CA VAL A 17 -4.15 -17.17 7.91
C VAL A 17 -4.56 -18.60 8.19
N THR A 18 -3.80 -19.29 9.05
CA THR A 18 -4.15 -20.62 9.53
C THR A 18 -4.47 -20.50 11.02
N ASP A 19 -5.65 -21.01 11.41
CA ASP A 19 -6.05 -21.06 12.80
C ASP A 19 -5.49 -22.30 13.52
N SER A 20 -5.66 -22.34 14.84
CA SER A 20 -5.25 -23.48 15.67
C SER A 20 -5.96 -24.80 15.34
N ASN A 21 -7.07 -24.78 14.60
CA ASN A 21 -7.83 -25.94 14.16
C ASN A 21 -7.39 -26.44 12.77
N GLY A 22 -6.38 -25.82 12.16
CA GLY A 22 -5.88 -26.15 10.84
C GLY A 22 -6.74 -25.59 9.67
N LYS A 23 -7.75 -24.79 9.96
CA LYS A 23 -8.51 -24.11 8.90
C LYS A 23 -7.69 -22.99 8.30
N THR A 24 -7.75 -22.88 6.98
CA THR A 24 -7.02 -21.88 6.22
C THR A 24 -7.94 -20.82 5.65
N TYR A 25 -7.55 -19.58 5.81
CA TYR A 25 -8.29 -18.42 5.33
C TYR A 25 -7.37 -17.51 4.51
N VAL A 26 -7.97 -16.76 3.60
CA VAL A 26 -7.34 -15.60 2.95
C VAL A 26 -7.95 -14.34 3.55
N MET A 27 -7.13 -13.55 4.23
CA MET A 27 -7.51 -12.30 4.86
C MET A 27 -7.26 -11.13 3.91
N ASP A 28 -8.29 -10.30 3.66
CA ASP A 28 -8.17 -9.07 2.87
C ASP A 28 -7.84 -7.88 3.79
N THR A 29 -6.59 -7.46 3.79
CA THR A 29 -6.12 -6.36 4.66
C THR A 29 -6.74 -5.00 4.32
N ARG A 30 -7.38 -4.84 3.15
CA ARG A 30 -8.06 -3.60 2.76
C ARG A 30 -9.39 -3.40 3.47
N THR A 31 -9.98 -4.48 4.01
CA THR A 31 -11.27 -4.44 4.72
C THR A 31 -11.15 -4.04 6.18
N ILE A 32 -9.92 -3.74 6.62
CA ILE A 32 -9.68 -3.35 8.01
C ILE A 32 -10.52 -2.14 8.40
N SER A 33 -11.21 -2.23 9.53
CA SER A 33 -12.18 -1.22 9.98
C SER A 33 -11.56 0.13 10.34
N ASN A 34 -10.29 0.16 10.77
CA ASN A 34 -9.57 1.38 11.12
C ASN A 34 -8.36 1.62 10.21
N LYS A 35 -8.57 2.35 9.13
CA LYS A 35 -7.50 2.72 8.16
C LYS A 35 -6.56 3.81 8.68
N LEU A 36 -6.92 4.51 9.74
CA LEU A 36 -6.12 5.60 10.33
C LEU A 36 -5.22 5.11 11.46
N LEU A 37 -5.00 3.79 11.56
CA LEU A 37 -4.15 3.21 12.59
C LEU A 37 -2.72 3.78 12.57
N GLU A 38 -2.16 3.99 11.37
CA GLU A 38 -0.81 4.56 11.17
C GLU A 38 -0.71 6.06 11.54
N PHE A 39 -1.84 6.70 11.83
CA PHE A 39 -1.92 8.09 12.30
C PHE A 39 -2.24 8.20 13.80
N GLY A 40 -1.96 7.15 14.56
CA GLY A 40 -2.14 7.15 16.01
C GLY A 40 -3.60 7.01 16.48
N ASN A 41 -4.53 6.71 15.57
CA ASN A 41 -5.91 6.47 15.92
C ASN A 41 -6.06 5.04 16.50
N LEU A 42 -6.17 4.94 17.81
CA LEU A 42 -6.41 3.68 18.51
C LEU A 42 -7.92 3.41 18.57
N SER A 43 -8.33 2.35 17.90
CA SER A 43 -9.60 1.68 18.18
C SER A 43 -9.34 0.58 19.21
N SER A 44 -10.29 0.35 20.11
CA SER A 44 -10.20 -0.75 21.09
C SER A 44 -10.19 -2.12 20.40
N SER A 45 -10.81 -2.19 19.22
CA SER A 45 -10.81 -3.38 18.37
C SER A 45 -10.76 -2.98 16.90
N ILE A 46 -10.24 -3.87 16.08
CA ILE A 46 -10.28 -3.78 14.62
C ILE A 46 -10.90 -5.06 14.08
N SER A 47 -11.60 -4.94 12.96
CA SER A 47 -12.12 -6.09 12.23
C SER A 47 -11.55 -6.15 10.81
N VAL A 48 -11.41 -7.37 10.30
CA VAL A 48 -10.93 -7.63 8.95
C VAL A 48 -11.70 -8.83 8.38
N ASP A 49 -12.03 -8.78 7.10
CA ASP A 49 -12.75 -9.85 6.44
C ASP A 49 -11.79 -10.93 5.95
N MET A 50 -12.20 -12.18 6.08
CA MET A 50 -11.48 -13.38 5.67
C MET A 50 -12.40 -14.28 4.85
N ILE A 51 -11.80 -15.05 3.96
CA ILE A 51 -12.49 -16.02 3.11
C ILE A 51 -11.86 -17.38 3.39
N GLU A 52 -12.68 -18.38 3.75
CA GLU A 52 -12.20 -19.76 3.95
C GLU A 52 -11.82 -20.35 2.60
N ILE A 53 -10.66 -20.99 2.54
CA ILE A 53 -10.14 -21.65 1.35
C ILE A 53 -9.68 -23.06 1.69
N ASP A 54 -9.66 -23.93 0.67
CA ASP A 54 -9.09 -25.26 0.80
C ASP A 54 -7.57 -25.13 1.17
N PRO A 55 -7.07 -25.85 2.18
CA PRO A 55 -5.66 -25.87 2.54
C PRO A 55 -4.72 -26.25 1.38
N ASN A 56 -5.21 -27.00 0.39
CA ASN A 56 -4.47 -27.40 -0.81
C ASN A 56 -4.50 -26.34 -1.93
N ASN A 57 -5.16 -25.21 -1.72
CA ASN A 57 -5.24 -24.16 -2.73
C ASN A 57 -3.93 -23.39 -2.81
N THR A 58 -3.10 -23.71 -3.82
CA THR A 58 -1.81 -23.06 -4.08
C THR A 58 -1.94 -21.75 -4.87
N ALA A 59 -3.16 -21.35 -5.25
CA ALA A 59 -3.38 -20.18 -6.11
C ALA A 59 -2.89 -18.86 -5.47
N PHE A 60 -2.82 -18.79 -4.15
CA PHE A 60 -2.34 -17.63 -3.39
C PHE A 60 -0.87 -17.78 -2.94
N GLU A 61 -0.26 -18.94 -3.11
CA GLU A 61 1.12 -19.15 -2.69
C GLU A 61 2.10 -18.27 -3.47
N GLN A 62 3.11 -17.80 -2.76
CA GLN A 62 4.19 -17.03 -3.33
C GLN A 62 5.17 -17.99 -4.02
N LYS A 63 5.08 -18.10 -5.35
CA LYS A 63 6.09 -18.84 -6.11
C LYS A 63 7.41 -18.06 -6.07
N ALA A 64 8.49 -18.75 -5.69
CA ALA A 64 9.84 -18.18 -5.60
C ALA A 64 10.50 -17.87 -6.98
N THR A 65 9.73 -17.42 -7.97
CA THR A 65 10.23 -17.13 -9.34
C THR A 65 10.54 -15.65 -9.57
N LEU A 66 11.27 -15.04 -8.63
CA LEU A 66 11.46 -13.58 -8.59
C LEU A 66 12.61 -13.03 -9.45
N THR A 67 13.41 -13.87 -10.16
CA THR A 67 14.71 -13.37 -10.64
C THR A 67 14.74 -12.89 -12.10
N LYS A 68 13.95 -13.44 -13.02
CA LYS A 68 14.05 -13.06 -14.45
C LYS A 68 13.11 -11.93 -14.87
N GLU A 69 11.88 -11.94 -14.36
CA GLU A 69 10.89 -10.88 -14.69
C GLU A 69 11.24 -9.55 -14.02
N PHE A 70 11.85 -9.59 -12.82
CA PHE A 70 12.25 -8.40 -12.09
C PHE A 70 13.40 -7.64 -12.75
N VAL A 71 14.37 -8.35 -13.37
CA VAL A 71 15.50 -7.73 -14.10
C VAL A 71 15.02 -7.02 -15.37
N GLY A 72 14.07 -7.60 -16.10
CA GLY A 72 13.47 -6.97 -17.28
C GLY A 72 12.65 -5.71 -16.92
N LEU A 73 11.89 -5.77 -15.82
CA LEU A 73 11.08 -4.66 -15.34
C LEU A 73 11.95 -3.49 -14.84
N THR A 74 13.03 -3.77 -14.11
CA THR A 74 13.96 -2.72 -13.65
C THR A 74 14.63 -1.98 -14.78
N GLY A 75 15.04 -2.67 -15.85
CA GLY A 75 15.61 -2.05 -17.06
C GLY A 75 14.59 -1.14 -17.76
N ALA A 76 13.36 -1.61 -17.95
CA ALA A 76 12.31 -0.81 -18.58
C ALA A 76 11.93 0.42 -17.73
N VAL A 77 11.81 0.26 -16.41
CA VAL A 77 11.55 1.37 -15.48
C VAL A 77 12.67 2.41 -15.52
N GLN A 78 13.92 1.99 -15.59
CA GLN A 78 15.07 2.90 -15.66
C GLN A 78 15.07 3.74 -16.95
N VAL A 79 14.82 3.12 -18.10
CA VAL A 79 14.73 3.84 -19.38
C VAL A 79 13.54 4.81 -19.38
N PHE A 80 12.37 4.34 -18.94
CA PHE A 80 11.17 5.16 -18.89
C PHE A 80 11.33 6.35 -17.91
N SER A 81 11.90 6.12 -16.74
CA SER A 81 12.15 7.19 -15.76
C SER A 81 13.13 8.22 -16.29
N THR A 82 14.18 7.80 -17.02
CA THR A 82 15.17 8.73 -17.63
C THR A 82 14.55 9.58 -18.70
N LEU A 83 13.72 8.99 -19.57
CA LEU A 83 13.00 9.74 -20.62
C LEU A 83 12.00 10.72 -20.03
N THR A 84 11.19 10.26 -19.07
CA THR A 84 10.21 11.10 -18.38
C THR A 84 10.91 12.25 -17.64
N PHE A 85 12.02 11.96 -16.95
CA PHE A 85 12.81 12.99 -16.29
C PHE A 85 13.31 14.05 -17.26
N ARG A 86 13.89 13.66 -18.41
CA ARG A 86 14.36 14.59 -19.44
C ARG A 86 13.22 15.44 -20.02
N MET A 87 12.07 14.83 -20.30
CA MET A 87 10.91 15.57 -20.81
C MET A 87 10.41 16.61 -19.81
N ILE A 88 10.34 16.24 -18.54
CA ILE A 88 9.91 17.14 -17.46
C ILE A 88 10.93 18.26 -17.26
N THR A 89 12.23 17.95 -17.23
CA THR A 89 13.30 18.95 -17.08
C THR A 89 13.28 19.95 -18.23
N ASN A 90 13.22 19.47 -19.48
CA ASN A 90 13.10 20.36 -20.63
C ASN A 90 11.87 21.26 -20.59
N PHE A 91 10.72 20.74 -20.12
CA PHE A 91 9.52 21.53 -19.93
C PHE A 91 9.73 22.68 -18.93
N PHE A 92 10.39 22.37 -17.81
CA PHE A 92 10.68 23.37 -16.77
C PHE A 92 11.74 24.39 -17.23
N GLU A 93 12.72 24.00 -18.02
CA GLU A 93 13.76 24.90 -18.56
C GLU A 93 13.20 25.85 -19.63
N THR A 94 12.26 25.39 -20.44
CA THR A 94 11.73 26.15 -21.59
C THR A 94 10.54 27.04 -21.26
N ASN A 95 9.82 26.77 -20.15
CA ASN A 95 8.59 27.48 -19.80
C ASN A 95 8.71 28.25 -18.48
N PRO A 96 8.87 29.58 -18.50
CA PRO A 96 8.93 30.39 -17.28
C PRO A 96 7.62 30.41 -16.46
N LEU A 97 6.52 29.91 -17.03
CA LEU A 97 5.22 29.81 -16.35
C LEU A 97 5.27 28.97 -15.06
N TYR A 98 6.18 28.01 -14.95
CA TYR A 98 6.32 27.18 -13.75
C TYR A 98 6.80 27.98 -12.54
N GLN A 99 7.44 29.14 -12.75
CA GLN A 99 7.88 30.01 -11.66
C GLN A 99 6.73 30.71 -10.94
N GLN A 100 5.54 30.74 -11.55
CA GLN A 100 4.37 31.28 -10.91
C GLN A 100 3.92 30.39 -9.76
N LEU A 101 3.69 30.95 -8.60
CA LEU A 101 3.33 30.26 -7.37
C LEU A 101 2.10 29.34 -7.55
N PHE A 102 1.10 29.84 -8.26
CA PHE A 102 -0.13 29.10 -8.54
C PHE A 102 0.15 27.83 -9.38
N MET A 103 1.00 27.95 -10.41
CA MET A 103 1.35 26.80 -11.26
C MET A 103 2.14 25.75 -10.49
N LYS A 104 3.05 26.15 -9.61
CA LYS A 104 3.76 25.22 -8.73
C LYS A 104 2.81 24.45 -7.82
N PHE A 105 1.87 25.15 -7.19
CA PHE A 105 0.85 24.51 -6.38
C PHE A 105 0.05 23.48 -7.19
N PHE A 106 -0.40 23.87 -8.37
CA PHE A 106 -1.17 23.00 -9.26
C PHE A 106 -0.36 21.75 -9.67
N LEU A 107 0.89 21.90 -10.09
CA LEU A 107 1.76 20.78 -10.47
C LEU A 107 2.01 19.82 -9.31
N PHE A 108 2.23 20.35 -8.12
CA PHE A 108 2.43 19.52 -6.93
C PHE A 108 1.14 18.77 -6.57
N ALA A 109 -0.01 19.43 -6.61
CA ALA A 109 -1.31 18.78 -6.39
C ALA A 109 -1.60 17.70 -7.43
N CYS A 110 -1.30 17.97 -8.72
CA CYS A 110 -1.41 16.97 -9.79
C CYS A 110 -0.52 15.76 -9.53
N SER A 111 0.70 15.94 -9.05
CA SER A 111 1.61 14.82 -8.75
C SER A 111 1.05 13.91 -7.65
N LEU A 112 0.44 14.48 -6.61
CA LEU A 112 -0.26 13.72 -5.56
C LEU A 112 -1.48 12.98 -6.12
N PHE A 113 -2.28 13.67 -6.94
CA PHE A 113 -3.49 13.09 -7.52
C PHE A 113 -3.18 11.92 -8.46
N ILE A 114 -2.18 12.07 -9.33
CA ILE A 114 -1.72 11.00 -10.22
C ILE A 114 -1.25 9.80 -9.39
N SER A 115 -0.46 10.01 -8.34
CA SER A 115 0.00 8.95 -7.45
C SER A 115 -1.16 8.22 -6.76
N PHE A 116 -2.20 8.95 -6.34
CA PHE A 116 -3.42 8.38 -5.79
C PHE A 116 -4.17 7.52 -6.82
N LEU A 117 -4.33 8.01 -8.07
CA LEU A 117 -4.97 7.25 -9.14
C LEU A 117 -4.20 5.97 -9.48
N LEU A 118 -2.87 6.05 -9.56
CA LEU A 118 -2.00 4.88 -9.79
C LEU A 118 -2.12 3.86 -8.65
N ALA A 119 -2.17 4.30 -7.40
CA ALA A 119 -2.42 3.41 -6.26
C ALA A 119 -3.79 2.73 -6.36
N LYS A 120 -4.84 3.48 -6.72
CA LYS A 120 -6.20 2.91 -6.94
C LYS A 120 -6.22 1.91 -8.08
N PHE A 121 -5.55 2.21 -9.18
CA PHE A 121 -5.43 1.29 -10.31
C PHE A 121 -4.68 0.00 -9.92
N TYR A 122 -3.59 0.15 -9.19
CA TYR A 122 -2.84 -0.99 -8.64
C TYR A 122 -3.74 -1.88 -7.78
N PHE A 123 -4.51 -1.30 -6.86
CA PHE A 123 -5.46 -2.04 -6.04
C PHE A 123 -6.53 -2.76 -6.87
N TYR A 124 -7.05 -2.10 -7.89
CA TYR A 124 -8.08 -2.67 -8.76
C TYR A 124 -7.56 -3.90 -9.54
N VAL A 125 -6.36 -3.80 -10.14
CA VAL A 125 -5.78 -4.91 -10.91
C VAL A 125 -5.53 -6.13 -10.03
N TYR A 126 -4.91 -5.93 -8.86
CA TYR A 126 -4.62 -7.03 -7.93
C TYR A 126 -5.89 -7.64 -7.32
N ASP A 127 -6.92 -6.84 -7.07
CA ASP A 127 -8.21 -7.32 -6.58
C ASP A 127 -8.90 -8.20 -7.61
N LYS A 128 -8.91 -7.77 -8.87
CA LYS A 128 -9.47 -8.56 -9.96
C LYS A 128 -8.79 -9.92 -10.08
N GLN A 129 -7.45 -9.92 -10.13
CA GLN A 129 -6.67 -11.16 -10.20
C GLN A 129 -6.88 -12.07 -8.99
N ALA A 130 -7.01 -11.51 -7.78
CA ALA A 130 -7.26 -12.31 -6.58
C ALA A 130 -8.66 -12.93 -6.60
N LYS A 131 -9.69 -12.18 -7.02
CA LYS A 131 -11.07 -12.68 -7.12
C LYS A 131 -11.23 -13.82 -8.12
N GLU A 132 -10.49 -13.81 -9.22
CA GLU A 132 -10.47 -14.90 -10.19
C GLU A 132 -9.91 -16.22 -9.60
N ASN A 133 -9.16 -16.14 -8.51
CA ASN A 133 -8.58 -17.31 -7.82
C ASN A 133 -9.34 -17.72 -6.56
N LEU A 134 -10.38 -16.97 -6.17
CA LEU A 134 -11.23 -17.33 -5.04
C LEU A 134 -12.32 -18.31 -5.48
N PRO A 135 -12.65 -19.35 -4.68
CA PRO A 135 -13.77 -20.24 -4.96
C PRO A 135 -15.10 -19.47 -4.90
N GLU A 136 -16.01 -19.75 -5.84
CA GLU A 136 -17.31 -19.05 -5.93
C GLU A 136 -18.21 -19.24 -4.70
N GLN A 137 -18.08 -20.38 -3.99
CA GLN A 137 -18.90 -20.73 -2.83
C GLN A 137 -18.14 -20.64 -1.49
N SER A 138 -17.16 -19.75 -1.39
CA SER A 138 -16.37 -19.63 -0.15
C SER A 138 -17.17 -18.98 0.95
N LYS A 139 -17.10 -19.57 2.14
CA LYS A 139 -17.63 -18.96 3.36
C LYS A 139 -16.81 -17.72 3.73
N ARG A 140 -17.51 -16.67 4.12
CA ARG A 140 -16.89 -15.43 4.55
C ARG A 140 -16.94 -15.34 6.07
N TYR A 141 -15.85 -14.85 6.62
CA TYR A 141 -15.68 -14.67 8.06
C TYR A 141 -15.18 -13.27 8.35
N ARG A 142 -15.47 -12.79 9.53
CA ARG A 142 -14.91 -11.56 10.06
C ARG A 142 -14.11 -11.87 11.32
N ALA A 143 -12.80 -11.61 11.25
CA ALA A 143 -11.93 -11.67 12.42
C ALA A 143 -11.94 -10.33 13.13
N THR A 144 -12.12 -10.38 14.44
CA THR A 144 -12.02 -9.22 15.32
C THR A 144 -10.78 -9.37 16.18
N PHE A 145 -9.93 -8.35 16.17
CA PHE A 145 -8.72 -8.29 16.98
C PHE A 145 -8.87 -7.19 18.02
N LYS A 146 -8.48 -7.48 19.23
CA LYS A 146 -8.30 -6.51 20.30
C LYS A 146 -6.94 -5.84 20.15
N VAL A 147 -6.92 -4.52 20.16
CA VAL A 147 -5.68 -3.75 20.02
C VAL A 147 -5.06 -3.51 21.39
N HIS A 148 -3.83 -3.98 21.59
CA HIS A 148 -3.07 -3.78 22.82
C HIS A 148 -2.00 -2.70 22.59
N SER A 149 -2.33 -1.51 22.96
CA SER A 149 -1.55 -0.36 23.42
C SER A 149 -0.33 0.19 22.66
N GLN A 150 -0.19 0.19 21.35
CA GLN A 150 0.83 1.10 20.77
C GLN A 150 0.25 2.03 19.69
N ARG A 151 0.33 3.34 19.96
CA ARG A 151 0.05 4.35 18.93
C ARG A 151 1.18 4.33 17.90
N ARG A 152 0.85 4.23 16.63
CA ARG A 152 1.80 4.34 15.53
C ARG A 152 1.62 5.68 14.84
N PHE A 153 2.75 6.26 14.44
CA PHE A 153 2.82 7.58 13.84
C PHE A 153 3.55 7.55 12.50
N SER A 154 3.72 6.36 11.90
CA SER A 154 4.43 6.20 10.63
C SER A 154 3.79 6.99 9.49
N GLY A 155 2.47 7.13 9.49
CA GLY A 155 1.75 7.98 8.53
C GLY A 155 2.18 9.44 8.60
N TYR A 156 2.43 9.98 9.80
CA TYR A 156 2.89 11.36 9.96
C TYR A 156 4.30 11.57 9.41
N LEU A 157 5.17 10.55 9.49
CA LEU A 157 6.50 10.63 8.89
C LEU A 157 6.41 10.85 7.37
N PHE A 158 5.55 10.09 6.69
CA PHE A 158 5.31 10.28 5.25
C PHE A 158 4.78 11.67 4.94
N VAL A 159 3.79 12.14 5.71
CA VAL A 159 3.23 13.49 5.54
C VAL A 159 4.29 14.56 5.75
N ALA A 160 5.16 14.39 6.75
CA ALA A 160 6.27 15.33 7.02
C ALA A 160 7.27 15.38 5.85
N ILE A 161 7.64 14.23 5.28
CA ILE A 161 8.57 14.17 4.13
C ILE A 161 7.92 14.79 2.88
N ILE A 162 6.65 14.48 2.59
CA ILE A 162 5.91 15.10 1.48
C ILE A 162 5.81 16.61 1.68
N GLY A 163 5.55 17.07 2.91
CA GLY A 163 5.52 18.49 3.26
C GLY A 163 6.88 19.17 3.08
N ALA A 164 7.98 18.49 3.45
CA ALA A 164 9.33 18.98 3.20
C ALA A 164 9.63 19.10 1.70
N LEU A 165 9.26 18.10 0.89
CA LEU A 165 9.40 18.16 -0.56
C LEU A 165 8.58 19.31 -1.17
N PHE A 166 7.37 19.56 -0.64
CA PHE A 166 6.56 20.70 -1.04
C PHE A 166 7.29 22.03 -0.80
N LEU A 167 7.84 22.22 0.40
CA LEU A 167 8.59 23.44 0.73
C LEU A 167 9.84 23.60 -0.15
N VAL A 168 10.59 22.54 -0.38
CA VAL A 168 11.76 22.57 -1.27
C VAL A 168 11.32 22.92 -2.70
N PHE A 169 10.28 22.28 -3.22
CA PHE A 169 9.76 22.53 -4.57
C PHE A 169 9.33 24.00 -4.76
N PHE A 170 8.66 24.59 -3.77
CA PHE A 170 8.23 25.99 -3.84
C PHE A 170 9.39 26.98 -3.85
N ASN A 171 10.47 26.69 -3.15
CA ASN A 171 11.63 27.57 -3.04
C ASN A 171 12.68 27.33 -4.13
N THR A 172 12.56 26.28 -4.93
CA THR A 172 13.52 25.94 -6.00
C THR A 172 13.09 26.60 -7.31
N ASN A 173 14.02 27.29 -8.00
CA ASN A 173 13.82 27.90 -9.32
C ASN A 173 15.09 27.73 -10.17
N ASN A 174 15.67 26.53 -10.17
CA ASN A 174 16.95 26.25 -10.82
C ASN A 174 16.89 25.10 -11.85
N GLY A 175 15.67 24.69 -12.27
CA GLY A 175 15.46 23.58 -13.22
C GLY A 175 15.38 22.19 -12.56
N THR A 176 15.63 22.06 -11.25
CA THR A 176 15.53 20.75 -10.56
C THR A 176 14.13 20.42 -10.06
N GLU A 177 13.16 21.30 -10.28
CA GLU A 177 11.75 21.15 -9.85
C GLU A 177 11.13 19.86 -10.36
N GLY A 178 11.45 19.47 -11.61
CA GLY A 178 10.99 18.23 -12.21
C GLY A 178 11.43 16.99 -11.42
N ALA A 179 12.67 16.97 -10.93
CA ALA A 179 13.18 15.88 -10.10
C ALA A 179 12.41 15.78 -8.78
N ILE A 180 12.12 16.92 -8.15
CA ILE A 180 11.38 16.96 -6.89
C ILE A 180 9.95 16.44 -7.08
N LEU A 181 9.27 16.80 -8.19
CA LEU A 181 7.94 16.27 -8.52
C LEU A 181 7.94 14.76 -8.74
N VAL A 182 8.96 14.21 -9.42
CA VAL A 182 9.09 12.76 -9.61
C VAL A 182 9.30 12.06 -8.27
N MET A 183 10.21 12.57 -7.43
CA MET A 183 10.43 12.03 -6.08
C MET A 183 9.16 12.09 -5.24
N ASN A 184 8.43 13.23 -5.28
CA ASN A 184 7.16 13.37 -4.58
C ASN A 184 6.12 12.36 -5.07
N SER A 185 6.02 12.16 -6.39
CA SER A 185 5.08 11.19 -6.97
C SER A 185 5.38 9.76 -6.51
N LEU A 186 6.62 9.34 -6.52
CA LEU A 186 7.04 8.01 -6.07
C LEU A 186 6.78 7.82 -4.57
N LEU A 187 7.16 8.78 -3.75
CA LEU A 187 6.96 8.72 -2.31
C LEU A 187 5.46 8.71 -1.97
N SER A 188 4.68 9.54 -2.65
CA SER A 188 3.22 9.60 -2.46
C SER A 188 2.54 8.32 -2.91
N LEU A 189 3.02 7.68 -3.99
CA LEU A 189 2.52 6.38 -4.43
C LEU A 189 2.76 5.32 -3.34
N VAL A 190 3.98 5.24 -2.79
CA VAL A 190 4.30 4.33 -1.68
C VAL A 190 3.43 4.64 -0.47
N PHE A 191 3.27 5.92 -0.11
CA PHE A 191 2.40 6.35 0.98
C PHE A 191 0.95 5.86 0.80
N PHE A 192 0.35 6.06 -0.39
CA PHE A 192 -1.01 5.61 -0.65
C PHE A 192 -1.14 4.08 -0.65
N ILE A 193 -0.15 3.35 -1.18
CA ILE A 193 -0.15 1.89 -1.14
C ILE A 193 -0.08 1.39 0.31
N VAL A 194 0.83 1.93 1.12
CA VAL A 194 1.03 1.51 2.51
C VAL A 194 -0.16 1.89 3.39
N CYS A 195 -0.57 3.16 3.36
CA CYS A 195 -1.59 3.67 4.28
C CYS A 195 -3.02 3.25 3.91
N LEU A 196 -3.31 3.01 2.61
CA LEU A 196 -4.66 2.65 2.17
C LEU A 196 -4.86 1.15 1.93
N GLY A 197 -3.81 0.40 1.68
CA GLY A 197 -3.91 -0.98 1.23
C GLY A 197 -3.18 -2.01 2.06
N MET A 198 -2.14 -1.61 2.77
CA MET A 198 -1.35 -2.54 3.57
C MET A 198 -1.56 -2.31 5.05
N CYS A 199 -2.23 -3.24 5.72
CA CYS A 199 -2.10 -3.32 7.16
C CYS A 199 -1.06 -4.39 7.49
N PRO A 200 0.01 -4.09 8.21
CA PRO A 200 1.01 -5.08 8.63
C PRO A 200 0.49 -5.93 9.80
N VAL A 201 -0.72 -6.51 9.65
CA VAL A 201 -1.38 -7.32 10.69
C VAL A 201 -0.48 -8.44 11.19
N ASN A 202 0.28 -9.08 10.29
CA ASN A 202 1.21 -10.14 10.68
C ASN A 202 2.34 -9.65 11.59
N LEU A 203 2.88 -8.44 11.38
CA LEU A 203 3.85 -7.85 12.29
C LEU A 203 3.21 -7.52 13.64
N TYR A 204 2.00 -6.97 13.62
CA TYR A 204 1.26 -6.61 14.83
C TYR A 204 0.83 -7.83 15.66
N CYS A 205 0.46 -8.93 15.00
CA CYS A 205 0.16 -10.18 15.72
C CYS A 205 1.42 -10.80 16.32
N ARG A 206 2.55 -10.75 15.61
CA ARG A 206 3.84 -11.24 16.11
C ARG A 206 4.31 -10.46 17.34
N ASP A 207 4.10 -9.15 17.34
CA ASP A 207 4.44 -8.28 18.47
C ASP A 207 3.37 -8.28 19.57
N GLN A 208 2.33 -9.15 19.46
CA GLN A 208 1.16 -9.21 20.37
C GLN A 208 0.39 -7.90 20.47
N ILE A 209 0.53 -7.01 19.50
CA ILE A 209 -0.22 -5.76 19.47
C ILE A 209 -1.67 -6.02 19.09
N PHE A 210 -1.92 -7.01 18.23
CA PHE A 210 -3.24 -7.50 17.88
C PHE A 210 -3.45 -8.91 18.43
N ILE A 211 -4.42 -9.05 19.31
CA ILE A 211 -4.83 -10.33 19.88
C ILE A 211 -6.16 -10.72 19.25
N LEU A 212 -6.25 -11.90 18.66
CA LEU A 212 -7.48 -12.42 18.10
C LEU A 212 -8.52 -12.58 19.22
N GLU A 213 -9.67 -11.93 19.07
CA GLU A 213 -10.80 -12.01 19.99
C GLU A 213 -11.86 -13.01 19.50
N SER A 214 -12.24 -12.92 18.23
CA SER A 214 -13.26 -13.79 17.65
C SER A 214 -13.15 -13.89 16.12
N ILE A 215 -13.62 -15.03 15.59
CA ILE A 215 -13.88 -15.24 14.16
C ILE A 215 -15.37 -15.58 14.03
N LYS A 216 -16.13 -14.81 13.25
CA LYS A 216 -17.56 -15.01 13.02
C LYS A 216 -17.83 -15.14 11.54
N GLU A 217 -18.70 -16.09 11.16
CA GLU A 217 -19.25 -16.22 9.81
C GLU A 217 -20.18 -15.04 9.51
N ILE A 218 -20.11 -14.46 8.30
CA ILE A 218 -20.90 -13.30 7.84
C ILE A 218 -21.65 -13.61 6.54
#